data_57eeb18336799ec94d2330e1b6d2f4e7
#
_entry.id   57eeb18336799ec94d2330e1b6d2f4e7
#
_cell.length_a   1.000
_cell.length_b   1.000
_cell.length_c   1.000
_cell.angle_alpha   90.00
_cell.angle_beta   90.00
_cell.angle_gamma   90.00
#
_symmetry.space_group_name_H-M   'P 1'
#
loop_
_entity.id
_entity.type
_entity.pdbx_description
1 polymer ?
#
loop_
_entity_poly.entity_id
_entity_poly.type
_entity_poly.pdbx_seq_one_letter_code
_entity_poly.pdbx_strand_id
1 'polypeptide(L)' 'LGQAPRPVAAAGHRAIALEAVELELVRRPGPLLAQIQAGLGAEGRVLRWAITAVEPGAGGGPEGSRLRIEAVLQR' A
#
# COMPACT_ATOMS: atom_id res chain seq x y z
N LEU A 1 -7.12 -9.38 -5.99
CA LEU A 1 -7.60 -8.14 -5.48
C LEU A 1 -7.01 -7.88 -4.13
N GLY A 2 -6.64 -6.68 -3.90
CA GLY A 2 -6.05 -6.30 -2.65
C GLY A 2 -7.06 -6.12 -1.56
N GLN A 3 -6.59 -6.05 -0.35
CA GLN A 3 -7.40 -5.71 0.79
C GLN A 3 -7.47 -4.20 0.93
N ALA A 4 -8.48 -3.72 1.60
CA ALA A 4 -8.56 -2.29 1.90
C ALA A 4 -7.38 -1.88 2.78
N PRO A 5 -6.88 -0.67 2.63
CA PRO A 5 -5.82 -0.16 3.49
C PRO A 5 -6.26 -0.16 4.95
N ARG A 6 -5.33 -0.47 5.84
CA ARG A 6 -5.60 -0.51 7.25
C ARG A 6 -4.67 0.45 7.98
N PRO A 7 -5.16 1.12 9.01
CA PRO A 7 -4.29 1.97 9.82
C PRO A 7 -3.19 1.14 10.47
N VAL A 8 -1.99 1.70 10.50
CA VAL A 8 -0.92 1.13 11.27
C VAL A 8 -1.05 1.67 12.67
N ALA A 9 -0.98 0.83 13.62
CA ALA A 9 -1.08 1.31 14.97
C ALA A 9 0.00 2.28 15.21
N ALA A 10 -0.25 3.40 15.64
CA ALA A 10 0.60 4.23 15.86
C ALA A 10 0.54 5.33 16.40
N ALA A 11 0.48 5.93 16.19
CA ALA A 11 0.95 6.81 16.30
C ALA A 11 0.60 8.02 16.73
N GLY A 12 0.09 8.34 17.43
CA GLY A 12 -0.12 9.40 18.11
C GLY A 12 0.01 10.73 17.56
N HIS A 13 -0.37 10.97 16.54
CA HIS A 13 -0.32 12.24 16.10
C HIS A 13 -1.46 12.99 16.24
N ARG A 14 -1.45 14.22 16.45
CA ARG A 14 -2.49 14.92 16.64
C ARG A 14 -2.56 15.97 15.67
N ALA A 15 -2.81 16.83 15.50
CA ALA A 15 -2.95 18.03 14.77
C ALA A 15 -2.75 17.90 13.29
N ILE A 16 -1.90 17.07 12.86
CA ILE A 16 -1.65 16.93 11.47
C ILE A 16 -2.45 15.78 10.95
N ALA A 17 -3.06 15.96 9.81
CA ALA A 17 -3.89 14.92 9.23
C ALA A 17 -3.06 13.91 8.45
N LEU A 18 -2.03 13.37 9.07
CA LEU A 18 -1.22 12.32 8.49
C LEU A 18 -1.64 10.98 9.04
N GLU A 19 -1.69 9.99 8.19
CA GLU A 19 -2.06 8.65 8.61
C GLU A 19 -1.16 7.63 7.97
N ALA A 20 -0.61 6.74 8.77
CA ALA A 20 0.15 5.61 8.27
C ALA A 20 -0.81 4.45 8.05
N VAL A 21 -0.74 3.86 6.88
CA VAL A 21 -1.61 2.73 6.52
C VAL A 21 -0.77 1.59 5.96
N GLU A 22 -1.29 0.39 6.06
CA GLU A 22 -0.69 -0.79 5.48
C GLU A 22 -1.65 -1.40 4.47
N LEU A 23 -1.12 -1.78 3.32
CA LEU A 23 -1.89 -2.36 2.24
C LEU A 23 -1.22 -3.64 1.78
N GLU A 24 -2.02 -4.70 1.58
CA GLU A 24 -1.55 -5.88 0.87
C GLU A 24 -2.08 -5.86 -0.54
N LEU A 25 -1.21 -6.15 -1.49
CA LEU A 25 -1.53 -6.05 -2.89
C LEU A 25 -0.96 -7.23 -3.64
N VAL A 26 -1.77 -7.85 -4.49
CA VAL A 26 -1.28 -8.85 -5.43
C VAL A 26 -0.93 -8.13 -6.73
N ARG A 27 0.33 -8.20 -7.12
CA ARG A 27 0.82 -7.44 -8.26
C ARG A 27 0.24 -7.99 -9.56
N ARG A 28 -0.25 -7.09 -10.38
CA ARG A 28 -0.78 -7.38 -11.71
C ARG A 28 0.12 -6.79 -12.77
N PRO A 29 -0.06 -7.19 -14.04
CA PRO A 29 0.65 -6.53 -15.13
C PRO A 29 0.35 -5.03 -15.13
N GLY A 30 1.34 -4.25 -15.48
CA GLY A 30 1.22 -2.82 -15.58
C GLY A 30 2.02 -2.08 -14.54
N PRO A 31 1.92 -0.75 -14.53
CA PRO A 31 2.71 0.07 -13.62
C PRO A 31 2.34 -0.19 -12.16
N LEU A 32 3.33 -0.43 -11.36
CA LEU A 32 3.11 -0.74 -9.95
C LEU A 32 2.56 0.45 -9.18
N LEU A 33 3.04 1.64 -9.47
CA LEU A 33 2.56 2.83 -8.77
C LEU A 33 1.06 3.02 -8.93
N ALA A 34 0.54 2.79 -10.15
CA ALA A 34 -0.89 2.91 -10.38
C ALA A 34 -1.68 1.89 -9.55
N GLN A 35 -1.13 0.69 -9.40
CA GLN A 35 -1.78 -0.34 -8.59
C GLN A 35 -1.80 0.04 -7.12
N ILE A 36 -0.72 0.62 -6.63
CA ILE A 36 -0.64 1.08 -5.24
C ILE A 36 -1.65 2.20 -5.01
N GLN A 37 -1.70 3.15 -5.92
CA GLN A 37 -2.63 4.27 -5.79
C GLN A 37 -4.08 3.79 -5.83
N ALA A 38 -4.39 2.84 -6.70
CA ALA A 38 -5.73 2.28 -6.75
C ALA A 38 -6.08 1.54 -5.46
N GLY A 39 -5.13 0.81 -4.90
CA GLY A 39 -5.36 0.08 -3.66
C GLY A 39 -5.55 0.99 -2.46
N LEU A 40 -4.91 2.15 -2.46
CA LEU A 40 -5.09 3.12 -1.40
C LEU A 40 -6.38 3.92 -1.54
N GLY A 41 -6.92 3.95 -2.76
CA GLY A 41 -8.18 4.60 -3.01
C GLY A 41 -8.09 6.11 -2.89
N ALA A 42 -9.23 6.72 -2.59
CA ALA A 42 -9.31 8.16 -2.46
C ALA A 42 -9.21 8.59 -1.00
N GLU A 43 -8.54 7.80 -0.19
CA GLU A 43 -8.47 8.06 1.25
C GLU A 43 -7.72 9.32 1.58
N GLY A 44 -6.80 9.70 0.74
CA GLY A 44 -6.01 10.88 0.96
C GLY A 44 -4.88 10.96 -0.02
N ARG A 45 -4.05 11.97 0.15
CA ARG A 45 -2.90 12.15 -0.72
C ARG A 45 -1.75 11.29 -0.23
N VAL A 46 -1.19 10.49 -1.12
CA VAL A 46 -0.05 9.65 -0.77
C VAL A 46 1.20 10.51 -0.74
N LEU A 47 1.81 10.61 0.41
CA LEU A 47 3.03 11.39 0.54
C LEU A 47 4.27 10.54 0.31
N ARG A 48 4.23 9.30 0.76
CA ARG A 48 5.34 8.38 0.57
C ARG A 48 4.82 6.96 0.78
N TRP A 49 5.53 6.02 0.23
CA TRP A 49 5.20 4.61 0.39
C TRP A 49 6.46 3.77 0.25
N ALA A 50 6.40 2.56 0.77
CA ALA A 50 7.50 1.62 0.64
C ALA A 50 6.95 0.20 0.62
N ILE A 51 7.62 -0.67 -0.11
CA ILE A 51 7.33 -2.09 -0.08
C ILE A 51 8.11 -2.67 1.09
N THR A 52 7.41 -3.26 2.03
CA THR A 52 8.04 -3.79 3.24
C THR A 52 8.19 -5.30 3.22
N ALA A 53 7.46 -5.99 2.35
CA ALA A 53 7.61 -7.43 2.20
C ALA A 53 7.13 -7.84 0.81
N VAL A 54 7.78 -8.86 0.27
CA VAL A 54 7.41 -9.42 -1.03
C VAL A 54 7.32 -10.93 -0.87
N GLU A 55 6.21 -11.49 -1.31
CA GLU A 55 6.05 -12.93 -1.36
C GLU A 55 5.84 -13.32 -2.81
N PRO A 56 6.76 -14.06 -3.42
CA PRO A 56 6.67 -14.37 -4.84
C PRO A 56 5.41 -15.15 -5.16
N GLY A 57 4.89 -14.89 -6.36
CA GLY A 57 3.78 -15.66 -6.86
C GLY A 57 4.21 -17.04 -7.33
N ALA A 58 3.23 -17.87 -7.57
CA ALA A 58 3.48 -19.27 -7.94
C ALA A 58 4.25 -19.41 -9.25
N GLY A 59 4.12 -18.43 -10.14
CA GLY A 59 4.81 -18.49 -11.42
C GLY A 59 6.25 -18.04 -11.37
N GLY A 60 6.74 -17.55 -10.25
CA GLY A 60 8.12 -17.13 -10.12
C GLY A 60 8.44 -15.77 -10.71
N GLY A 61 7.54 -15.15 -11.43
CA GLY A 61 7.74 -13.82 -11.95
C GLY A 61 7.20 -12.76 -11.01
N PRO A 62 7.32 -11.47 -11.39
CA PRO A 62 6.80 -10.42 -10.53
C PRO A 62 5.28 -10.40 -10.44
N GLU A 63 4.61 -10.86 -11.50
CA GLU A 63 3.16 -10.87 -11.50
C GLU A 63 2.66 -11.95 -10.55
N GLY A 64 1.64 -11.64 -9.81
CA GLY A 64 1.12 -12.56 -8.81
C GLY A 64 1.85 -12.49 -7.49
N SER A 65 2.93 -11.73 -7.39
CA SER A 65 3.60 -11.52 -6.12
C SER A 65 2.69 -10.79 -5.15
N ARG A 66 2.73 -11.19 -3.89
CA ARG A 66 2.00 -10.48 -2.86
C ARG A 66 2.93 -9.49 -2.20
N LEU A 67 2.52 -8.25 -2.20
CA LEU A 67 3.32 -7.16 -1.66
C LEU A 67 2.66 -6.59 -0.42
N ARG A 68 3.47 -6.30 0.58
CA ARG A 68 3.02 -5.51 1.71
C ARG A 68 3.60 -4.11 1.54
N ILE A 69 2.75 -3.13 1.61
CA ILE A 69 3.11 -1.76 1.35
C ILE A 69 2.69 -0.91 2.53
N GLU A 70 3.60 -0.09 3.02
CA GLU A 70 3.26 0.91 4.02
C GLU A 70 3.30 2.27 3.35
N ALA A 71 2.31 3.08 3.65
CA ALA A 71 2.20 4.39 3.05
C ALA A 71 1.80 5.41 4.09
N VAL A 72 2.17 6.66 3.85
CA VAL A 72 1.74 7.78 4.67
C VAL A 72 0.82 8.63 3.81
N LEU A 73 -0.38 8.85 4.30
CA LEU A 73 -1.38 9.64 3.62
C LEU A 73 -1.59 10.94 4.35
N GLN A 74 -1.88 11.98 3.58
CA GLN A 74 -2.35 13.24 4.12
C GLN A 74 -3.82 13.40 3.74
N ARG A 75 -4.64 13.56 4.74
CA ARG A 75 -6.07 13.70 4.51
C ARG A 75 -6.47 15.16 4.33
#